data_2a7b71c81470184c0cb588d3d7a4c9c5
#
_entry.id   2a7b71c81470184c0cb588d3d7a4c9c5
#
_cell.length_a   1.000
_cell.length_b   1.000
_cell.length_c   1.000
_cell.angle_alpha   90.00
_cell.angle_beta   90.00
_cell.angle_gamma   90.00
#
_symmetry.space_group_name_H-M   'P 1'
#
loop_
_entity.id
_entity.type
_entity.pdbx_description
1 polymer ?
#
loop_
_entity_poly.entity_id
_entity_poly.type
_entity_poly.pdbx_seq_one_letter_code
_entity_poly.pdbx_strand_id
1 'polypeptide(L)'
;VPSLSLGTRLFDVNGSLNLSGPPYPPLPTDNSLGNFVIGVSPLGTIPPFNYWQTIISQYSNSPILTTLIGNFFQYIDQTANLDSFFDNIWNLTTATGVGLDIWGRIIGVTRILFIPGSQRYFGFDEGTLAYDPWNQSPFYAGAPLTQNYLLNDSAYRTLLYAKALTNISDGSIPSINTILRTLFPNRGNCFVTDGNNMTMTYTFQFVLTAVELAIVQQTGVLPKPVGVKATIVHQ
;
A
#
# COMPACT_ATOMS: atom_id res chain seq x y z
N VAL A 1 44.67 36.10 -22.14
CA VAL A 1 43.39 36.60 -22.65
C VAL A 1 42.82 35.46 -23.46
N PRO A 2 41.72 34.78 -23.04
CA PRO A 2 41.13 33.73 -23.87
C PRO A 2 40.46 34.41 -25.05
N SER A 3 40.76 33.96 -26.23
CA SER A 3 40.14 34.38 -27.49
C SER A 3 38.68 34.02 -27.48
N LEU A 4 37.80 35.02 -27.53
CA LEU A 4 36.39 34.83 -27.82
C LEU A 4 36.28 34.19 -29.23
N SER A 5 35.91 32.94 -29.24
CA SER A 5 35.43 32.29 -30.44
C SER A 5 34.10 32.90 -30.82
N LEU A 6 34.10 33.74 -31.86
CA LEU A 6 32.90 34.36 -32.38
C LEU A 6 31.97 33.28 -32.93
N GLY A 7 30.78 33.27 -32.39
CA GLY A 7 29.61 32.50 -32.69
C GLY A 7 29.59 31.59 -33.93
N THR A 8 29.36 30.35 -33.66
CA THR A 8 28.83 29.40 -34.66
C THR A 8 27.61 30.03 -35.32
N ARG A 9 27.65 30.20 -36.63
CA ARG A 9 26.54 30.74 -37.41
C ARG A 9 25.29 29.89 -37.18
N LEU A 10 24.17 30.53 -36.95
CA LEU A 10 22.88 29.87 -36.73
C LEU A 10 22.47 29.00 -37.95
N PHE A 11 23.02 29.27 -39.11
CA PHE A 11 22.81 28.52 -40.36
C PHE A 11 24.15 28.18 -40.99
N ASP A 12 24.27 27.00 -41.56
CA ASP A 12 25.43 26.62 -42.40
C ASP A 12 25.32 27.31 -43.76
N VAL A 13 26.36 27.10 -44.58
CA VAL A 13 26.44 27.68 -45.93
C VAL A 13 25.32 27.22 -46.86
N ASN A 14 24.57 26.19 -46.49
CA ASN A 14 23.46 25.61 -47.26
C ASN A 14 22.09 25.98 -46.67
N GLY A 15 22.05 26.88 -45.68
CA GLY A 15 20.79 27.34 -45.07
C GLY A 15 20.18 26.37 -44.05
N SER A 16 20.88 25.33 -43.66
CA SER A 16 20.47 24.42 -42.62
C SER A 16 20.74 25.00 -41.23
N LEU A 17 19.81 24.81 -40.31
CA LEU A 17 19.92 25.30 -38.93
C LEU A 17 21.06 24.54 -38.22
N ASN A 18 22.10 25.26 -37.82
CA ASN A 18 23.21 24.66 -37.09
C ASN A 18 22.88 24.68 -35.59
N LEU A 19 22.40 23.56 -35.08
CA LEU A 19 22.07 23.36 -33.67
C LEU A 19 23.26 22.87 -32.81
N SER A 20 24.52 23.10 -33.29
CA SER A 20 25.71 22.84 -32.49
C SER A 20 25.87 23.86 -31.38
N GLY A 21 24.99 23.79 -30.40
CA GLY A 21 25.15 24.38 -29.07
C GLY A 21 26.20 23.60 -28.26
N PRO A 22 26.56 24.04 -27.05
CA PRO A 22 27.38 23.25 -26.15
C PRO A 22 26.76 21.86 -26.02
N PRO A 23 27.59 20.79 -25.91
CA PRO A 23 27.08 19.42 -25.88
C PRO A 23 26.05 19.28 -24.78
N TYR A 24 24.80 19.31 -25.17
CA TYR A 24 23.72 18.91 -24.26
C TYR A 24 24.02 17.49 -23.83
N PRO A 25 23.85 17.12 -22.55
CA PRO A 25 23.92 15.73 -22.18
C PRO A 25 23.00 14.96 -23.16
N PRO A 26 23.43 13.82 -23.69
CA PRO A 26 22.62 13.05 -24.62
C PRO A 26 21.27 12.80 -23.89
N LEU A 27 20.18 13.07 -24.60
CA LEU A 27 18.86 12.65 -24.14
C LEU A 27 18.96 11.19 -23.68
N PRO A 28 18.43 10.83 -22.53
CA PRO A 28 18.36 9.43 -22.16
C PRO A 28 17.71 8.68 -23.33
N THR A 29 18.46 7.77 -23.92
CA THR A 29 18.07 7.07 -25.15
C THR A 29 16.97 6.05 -24.94
N ASP A 30 16.64 5.81 -23.69
CA ASP A 30 15.63 4.87 -23.25
C ASP A 30 14.42 5.63 -22.73
N ASN A 31 13.27 5.33 -23.26
CA ASN A 31 11.96 5.84 -22.86
C ASN A 31 11.61 7.29 -23.28
N SER A 32 12.33 7.91 -24.19
CA SER A 32 11.81 9.10 -24.88
C SER A 32 10.59 8.70 -25.75
N LEU A 33 9.65 9.61 -25.97
CA LEU A 33 8.41 9.37 -26.71
C LEU A 33 8.59 8.68 -28.07
N GLY A 34 9.81 8.66 -28.63
CA GLY A 34 10.17 7.98 -29.88
C GLY A 34 10.76 6.58 -29.72
N ASN A 35 11.18 6.17 -28.53
CA ASN A 35 11.90 4.91 -28.30
C ASN A 35 11.19 3.98 -27.29
N PHE A 36 9.92 4.21 -27.02
CA PHE A 36 9.15 3.32 -26.16
C PHE A 36 8.90 1.99 -26.87
N VAL A 37 9.47 0.91 -26.35
CA VAL A 37 9.26 -0.45 -26.87
C VAL A 37 8.28 -1.18 -25.95
N ILE A 38 7.14 -1.54 -26.51
CA ILE A 38 6.10 -2.29 -25.75
C ILE A 38 6.69 -3.63 -25.28
N GLY A 39 6.54 -3.91 -23.99
CA GLY A 39 7.04 -5.12 -23.35
C GLY A 39 8.49 -5.05 -22.85
N VAL A 40 9.23 -3.98 -23.17
CA VAL A 40 10.61 -3.77 -22.69
C VAL A 40 10.71 -2.50 -21.86
N SER A 41 10.10 -1.41 -22.32
CA SER A 41 10.11 -0.15 -21.59
C SER A 41 9.08 -0.16 -20.46
N PRO A 42 9.46 0.22 -19.23
CA PRO A 42 8.51 0.26 -18.12
C PRO A 42 7.44 1.33 -18.38
N LEU A 43 6.18 0.94 -18.25
CA LEU A 43 5.05 1.84 -18.31
C LEU A 43 5.08 2.78 -17.08
N GLY A 44 4.97 4.07 -17.33
CA GLY A 44 4.87 5.06 -16.25
C GLY A 44 6.18 5.73 -15.84
N THR A 45 7.32 5.41 -16.46
CA THR A 45 8.52 6.22 -16.29
C THR A 45 8.41 7.49 -17.14
N ILE A 46 8.30 8.63 -16.47
CA ILE A 46 8.38 9.94 -17.11
C ILE A 46 9.85 10.31 -17.15
N PRO A 47 10.46 10.45 -18.35
CA PRO A 47 11.85 10.91 -18.42
C PRO A 47 11.97 12.31 -17.81
N PRO A 48 13.05 12.60 -17.07
CA PRO A 48 13.23 13.91 -16.48
C PRO A 48 13.22 14.97 -17.58
N PHE A 49 12.40 16.00 -17.41
CA PHE A 49 12.28 17.07 -18.37
C PHE A 49 13.60 17.86 -18.42
N ASN A 50 14.24 17.91 -19.61
CA ASN A 50 15.46 18.68 -19.80
C ASN A 50 15.12 20.17 -20.07
N TYR A 51 15.05 20.96 -19.01
CA TYR A 51 14.74 22.40 -19.10
C TYR A 51 15.82 23.21 -19.79
N TRP A 52 17.04 22.71 -19.91
CA TRP A 52 18.12 23.38 -20.65
C TRP A 52 17.79 23.57 -22.13
N GLN A 53 16.94 22.71 -22.68
CA GLN A 53 16.50 22.84 -24.08
C GLN A 53 15.55 24.02 -24.31
N THR A 54 14.97 24.58 -23.23
CA THR A 54 14.07 25.76 -23.32
C THR A 54 14.82 27.06 -23.36
N ILE A 55 16.11 27.06 -23.02
CA ILE A 55 16.94 28.25 -22.98
C ILE A 55 17.51 28.52 -24.37
N ILE A 56 17.19 29.71 -24.92
CA ILE A 56 17.74 30.14 -26.20
C ILE A 56 19.27 30.26 -26.09
N SER A 57 19.98 29.78 -27.09
CA SER A 57 21.45 29.66 -27.10
C SER A 57 22.20 30.94 -26.74
N GLN A 58 21.65 32.10 -27.09
CA GLN A 58 22.26 33.42 -26.76
C GLN A 58 22.30 33.71 -25.25
N TYR A 59 21.45 33.08 -24.46
CA TYR A 59 21.37 33.27 -22.99
C TYR A 59 21.94 32.05 -22.21
N SER A 60 22.39 31.01 -22.89
CA SER A 60 22.91 29.79 -22.26
C SER A 60 24.12 30.03 -21.35
N ASN A 61 24.90 31.10 -21.62
CA ASN A 61 26.10 31.46 -20.87
C ASN A 61 25.80 32.45 -19.69
N SER A 62 24.55 32.79 -19.45
CA SER A 62 24.18 33.67 -18.32
C SER A 62 24.05 32.85 -17.03
N PRO A 63 24.98 32.97 -16.07
CA PRO A 63 24.93 32.17 -14.85
C PRO A 63 23.71 32.53 -13.98
N ILE A 64 23.27 33.77 -14.03
CA ILE A 64 22.10 34.26 -13.24
C ILE A 64 20.83 33.64 -13.81
N LEU A 65 20.65 33.69 -15.14
CA LEU A 65 19.46 33.16 -15.79
C LEU A 65 19.36 31.63 -15.66
N THR A 66 20.47 30.94 -15.87
CA THR A 66 20.51 29.47 -15.73
C THR A 66 20.22 29.02 -14.31
N THR A 67 20.78 29.72 -13.30
CA THR A 67 20.50 29.42 -11.90
C THR A 67 19.01 29.70 -11.56
N LEU A 68 18.46 30.80 -12.03
CA LEU A 68 17.05 31.15 -11.77
C LEU A 68 16.12 30.09 -12.36
N ILE A 69 16.34 29.70 -13.62
CA ILE A 69 15.52 28.69 -14.30
C ILE A 69 15.72 27.32 -13.63
N GLY A 70 16.95 26.96 -13.28
CA GLY A 70 17.24 25.71 -12.58
C GLY A 70 16.51 25.61 -11.24
N ASN A 71 16.55 26.66 -10.42
CA ASN A 71 15.83 26.70 -9.14
C ASN A 71 14.32 26.62 -9.33
N PHE A 72 13.79 27.29 -10.36
CA PHE A 72 12.37 27.24 -10.69
C PHE A 72 11.93 25.83 -11.10
N PHE A 73 12.69 25.15 -11.95
CA PHE A 73 12.39 23.78 -12.34
C PHE A 73 12.54 22.80 -11.19
N GLN A 74 13.56 22.95 -10.35
CA GLN A 74 13.73 22.13 -9.15
C GLN A 74 12.54 22.27 -8.19
N TYR A 75 11.96 23.47 -8.08
CA TYR A 75 10.80 23.70 -7.25
C TYR A 75 9.50 23.11 -7.84
N ILE A 76 9.37 23.12 -9.16
CA ILE A 76 8.19 22.57 -9.87
C ILE A 76 8.29 21.06 -10.09
N ASP A 77 9.50 20.50 -10.07
CA ASP A 77 9.69 19.07 -10.29
C ASP A 77 9.01 18.24 -9.18
N GLN A 78 7.95 17.54 -9.55
CA GLN A 78 7.18 16.69 -8.65
C GLN A 78 7.60 15.21 -8.70
N THR A 79 8.66 14.87 -9.44
CA THR A 79 9.07 13.47 -9.64
C THR A 79 9.31 12.77 -8.31
N ALA A 80 10.07 13.37 -7.40
CA ALA A 80 10.34 12.79 -6.09
C ALA A 80 9.07 12.63 -5.23
N ASN A 81 8.12 13.56 -5.36
CA ASN A 81 6.83 13.49 -4.66
C ASN A 81 5.95 12.39 -5.24
N LEU A 82 5.96 12.19 -6.56
CA LEU A 82 5.23 11.13 -7.25
C LEU A 82 5.80 9.74 -6.90
N ASP A 83 7.12 9.61 -6.86
CA ASP A 83 7.79 8.38 -6.42
C ASP A 83 7.43 8.06 -4.96
N SER A 84 7.51 9.06 -4.09
CA SER A 84 7.10 8.92 -2.69
C SER A 84 5.62 8.56 -2.53
N PHE A 85 4.76 9.15 -3.35
CA PHE A 85 3.33 8.82 -3.39
C PHE A 85 3.12 7.36 -3.83
N PHE A 86 3.80 6.95 -4.90
CA PHE A 86 3.71 5.58 -5.38
C PHE A 86 4.14 4.58 -4.31
N ASP A 87 5.31 4.79 -3.70
CA ASP A 87 5.87 3.86 -2.73
C ASP A 87 5.07 3.82 -1.42
N ASN A 88 4.65 4.96 -0.91
CA ASN A 88 4.02 5.03 0.41
C ASN A 88 2.50 4.82 0.39
N ILE A 89 1.85 5.04 -0.76
CA ILE A 89 0.38 4.99 -0.84
C ILE A 89 -0.09 3.98 -1.87
N TRP A 90 0.40 4.06 -3.11
CA TRP A 90 -0.15 3.28 -4.21
C TRP A 90 0.29 1.82 -4.22
N ASN A 91 1.55 1.56 -3.94
CA ASN A 91 2.09 0.22 -3.92
C ASN A 91 1.77 -0.49 -2.60
N LEU A 92 0.83 -1.43 -2.62
CA LEU A 92 0.41 -2.16 -1.41
C LEU A 92 1.56 -2.90 -0.70
N THR A 93 2.63 -3.26 -1.41
CA THR A 93 3.77 -3.98 -0.81
C THR A 93 4.62 -3.07 0.06
N THR A 94 4.76 -1.80 -0.30
CA THR A 94 5.58 -0.80 0.40
C THR A 94 4.77 0.21 1.18
N ALA A 95 3.46 0.37 0.86
CA ALA A 95 2.57 1.32 1.50
C ALA A 95 2.58 1.22 3.03
N THR A 96 2.53 2.37 3.70
CA THR A 96 2.57 2.48 5.16
C THR A 96 1.45 3.37 5.68
N GLY A 97 1.05 3.16 6.93
CA GLY A 97 0.10 4.02 7.64
C GLY A 97 -1.16 4.35 6.83
N VAL A 98 -1.31 5.62 6.46
CA VAL A 98 -2.47 6.15 5.74
C VAL A 98 -2.65 5.49 4.36
N GLY A 99 -1.57 5.11 3.68
CA GLY A 99 -1.65 4.42 2.39
C GLY A 99 -2.38 3.09 2.50
N LEU A 100 -2.05 2.29 3.52
CA LEU A 100 -2.77 1.05 3.80
C LEU A 100 -4.23 1.30 4.21
N ASP A 101 -4.52 2.39 4.92
CA ASP A 101 -5.89 2.74 5.32
C ASP A 101 -6.77 3.12 4.11
N ILE A 102 -6.18 3.76 3.10
CA ILE A 102 -6.84 4.04 1.81
C ILE A 102 -7.19 2.72 1.11
N TRP A 103 -6.22 1.80 1.01
CA TRP A 103 -6.48 0.46 0.46
C TRP A 103 -7.54 -0.30 1.24
N GLY A 104 -7.53 -0.18 2.57
CA GLY A 104 -8.56 -0.79 3.42
C GLY A 104 -9.97 -0.31 3.10
N ARG A 105 -10.14 0.99 2.85
CA ARG A 105 -11.44 1.55 2.43
C ARG A 105 -11.89 1.03 1.06
N ILE A 106 -10.95 0.87 0.12
CA ILE A 106 -11.24 0.34 -1.22
C ILE A 106 -11.64 -1.14 -1.14
N ILE A 107 -10.90 -1.94 -0.37
CA ILE A 107 -11.12 -3.39 -0.24
C ILE A 107 -12.28 -3.71 0.71
N GLY A 108 -12.63 -2.79 1.60
CA GLY A 108 -13.72 -2.95 2.56
C GLY A 108 -13.31 -3.59 3.89
N VAL A 109 -12.11 -3.27 4.39
CA VAL A 109 -11.60 -3.74 5.68
C VAL A 109 -11.00 -2.59 6.48
N THR A 110 -11.28 -2.54 7.76
CA THR A 110 -10.72 -1.54 8.68
C THR A 110 -9.53 -2.12 9.46
N ARG A 111 -8.59 -1.24 9.81
CA ARG A 111 -7.44 -1.57 10.66
C ARG A 111 -7.84 -1.84 12.11
N ILE A 112 -8.96 -1.27 12.53
CA ILE A 112 -9.45 -1.35 13.92
C ILE A 112 -10.29 -2.61 14.06
N LEU A 113 -9.87 -3.51 14.93
CA LEU A 113 -10.61 -4.70 15.33
C LEU A 113 -11.24 -4.48 16.69
N PHE A 114 -12.47 -4.91 16.81
CA PHE A 114 -13.15 -5.01 18.09
C PHE A 114 -12.82 -6.35 18.74
N ILE A 115 -12.03 -6.35 19.80
CA ILE A 115 -11.79 -7.56 20.57
C ILE A 115 -12.75 -7.49 21.75
N PRO A 116 -13.78 -8.36 21.82
CA PRO A 116 -14.63 -8.45 23.01
C PRO A 116 -13.74 -8.95 24.15
N GLY A 117 -13.18 -8.02 24.88
CA GLY A 117 -12.44 -8.31 26.10
C GLY A 117 -13.42 -8.71 27.17
N SER A 118 -13.20 -9.83 27.83
CA SER A 118 -13.74 -10.09 29.14
C SER A 118 -13.01 -9.21 30.17
N GLN A 119 -13.07 -7.89 30.00
CA GLN A 119 -12.63 -7.02 31.10
C GLN A 119 -13.72 -7.05 32.15
N ARG A 120 -13.38 -7.71 33.22
CA ARG A 120 -14.16 -7.67 34.43
C ARG A 120 -13.81 -6.39 35.19
N TYR A 121 -14.81 -5.84 35.83
CA TYR A 121 -14.66 -4.67 36.67
C TYR A 121 -14.82 -5.06 38.14
N PHE A 122 -14.25 -4.24 38.98
CA PHE A 122 -14.58 -4.34 40.40
C PHE A 122 -16.07 -4.13 40.62
N GLY A 123 -16.70 -5.02 41.36
CA GLY A 123 -18.10 -4.93 41.74
C GLY A 123 -18.34 -5.55 43.13
N PHE A 124 -19.38 -5.11 43.80
CA PHE A 124 -19.74 -5.62 45.11
C PHE A 124 -20.55 -6.94 45.06
N ASP A 125 -20.98 -7.34 43.87
CA ASP A 125 -21.70 -8.59 43.65
C ASP A 125 -20.76 -9.66 43.13
N GLU A 126 -20.00 -10.26 44.01
CA GLU A 126 -18.99 -11.29 43.72
C GLU A 126 -19.63 -12.63 43.29
N GLY A 127 -20.95 -12.77 43.44
CA GLY A 127 -21.67 -13.99 43.05
C GLY A 127 -21.96 -14.10 41.55
N THR A 128 -21.72 -13.04 40.77
CA THR A 128 -21.91 -13.05 39.34
C THR A 128 -20.55 -13.11 38.61
N LEU A 129 -20.49 -13.89 37.54
CA LEU A 129 -19.29 -13.99 36.70
C LEU A 129 -18.90 -12.67 35.99
N ALA A 130 -19.63 -11.59 36.28
CA ALA A 130 -19.44 -10.29 35.62
C ALA A 130 -18.49 -9.35 36.37
N TYR A 131 -18.26 -9.58 37.68
CA TYR A 131 -17.48 -8.69 38.52
C TYR A 131 -16.37 -9.44 39.25
N ASP A 132 -15.26 -8.76 39.50
CA ASP A 132 -14.13 -9.28 40.26
C ASP A 132 -14.05 -8.60 41.63
N PRO A 133 -13.50 -9.28 42.65
CA PRO A 133 -13.33 -8.73 43.99
C PRO A 133 -12.31 -7.60 44.01
N TRP A 134 -12.22 -6.93 45.18
CA TRP A 134 -11.30 -5.84 45.43
C TRP A 134 -9.86 -6.16 45.04
N ASN A 135 -9.20 -5.21 44.37
CA ASN A 135 -7.81 -5.27 43.93
C ASN A 135 -7.48 -6.29 42.81
N GLN A 136 -8.48 -6.89 42.15
CA GLN A 136 -8.30 -7.82 41.03
C GLN A 136 -8.64 -7.19 39.69
N SER A 137 -9.53 -6.19 39.66
CA SER A 137 -9.96 -5.53 38.45
C SER A 137 -10.14 -4.02 38.62
N PRO A 138 -10.05 -3.23 37.57
CA PRO A 138 -10.21 -1.79 37.63
C PRO A 138 -11.66 -1.40 37.92
N PHE A 139 -11.85 -0.19 38.47
CA PHE A 139 -13.18 0.41 38.61
C PHE A 139 -13.78 0.71 37.25
N TYR A 140 -15.07 0.54 37.12
CA TYR A 140 -15.81 0.95 35.93
C TYR A 140 -15.79 2.48 35.78
N ALA A 141 -15.19 2.97 34.70
CA ALA A 141 -15.04 4.41 34.42
C ALA A 141 -16.13 4.97 33.48
N GLY A 142 -17.20 4.23 33.22
CA GLY A 142 -18.33 4.70 32.39
C GLY A 142 -18.15 4.57 30.87
N ALA A 143 -16.96 4.23 30.36
CA ALA A 143 -16.78 3.95 28.98
C ALA A 143 -16.87 2.45 28.71
N PRO A 144 -17.52 1.99 27.61
CA PRO A 144 -17.40 0.60 27.23
C PRO A 144 -15.93 0.33 26.89
N LEU A 145 -15.27 -0.47 27.71
CA LEU A 145 -13.88 -0.91 27.48
C LEU A 145 -13.86 -2.00 26.41
N THR A 146 -14.34 -1.65 25.24
CA THR A 146 -14.04 -2.38 24.04
C THR A 146 -12.62 -1.98 23.64
N GLN A 147 -11.68 -2.86 23.89
CA GLN A 147 -10.32 -2.64 23.39
C GLN A 147 -10.34 -2.73 21.87
N ASN A 148 -10.45 -1.56 21.26
CA ASN A 148 -10.20 -1.45 19.83
C ASN A 148 -8.71 -1.73 19.62
N TYR A 149 -8.40 -2.88 19.07
CA TYR A 149 -7.04 -3.26 18.72
C TYR A 149 -6.68 -2.69 17.35
N LEU A 150 -5.65 -1.87 17.31
CA LEU A 150 -5.11 -1.32 16.07
C LEU A 150 -4.05 -2.28 15.50
N LEU A 151 -4.33 -2.86 14.33
CA LEU A 151 -3.37 -3.71 13.63
C LEU A 151 -2.15 -2.91 13.20
N ASN A 152 -0.96 -3.50 13.36
CA ASN A 152 0.26 -2.96 12.79
C ASN A 152 0.25 -3.10 11.24
N ASP A 153 1.10 -2.35 10.55
CA ASP A 153 1.12 -2.29 9.09
C ASP A 153 1.35 -3.66 8.44
N SER A 154 2.19 -4.51 9.02
CA SER A 154 2.47 -5.84 8.46
C SER A 154 1.25 -6.78 8.57
N ALA A 155 0.61 -6.83 9.71
CA ALA A 155 -0.59 -7.65 9.91
C ALA A 155 -1.76 -7.11 9.09
N TYR A 156 -1.91 -5.78 9.01
CA TYR A 156 -2.95 -5.16 8.21
C TYR A 156 -2.77 -5.41 6.72
N ARG A 157 -1.54 -5.36 6.22
CA ARG A 157 -1.22 -5.70 4.83
C ARG A 157 -1.58 -7.14 4.51
N THR A 158 -1.26 -8.09 5.38
CA THR A 158 -1.66 -9.50 5.23
C THR A 158 -3.18 -9.65 5.18
N LEU A 159 -3.88 -8.93 6.04
CA LEU A 159 -5.35 -8.90 6.06
C LEU A 159 -5.93 -8.34 4.76
N LEU A 160 -5.35 -7.26 4.23
CA LEU A 160 -5.75 -6.66 2.95
C LEU A 160 -5.59 -7.62 1.78
N TYR A 161 -4.46 -8.33 1.69
CA TYR A 161 -4.26 -9.36 0.66
C TYR A 161 -5.28 -10.49 0.78
N ALA A 162 -5.51 -11.00 1.99
CA ALA A 162 -6.49 -12.06 2.21
C ALA A 162 -7.90 -11.61 1.83
N LYS A 163 -8.28 -10.38 2.20
CA LYS A 163 -9.59 -9.81 1.83
C LYS A 163 -9.74 -9.55 0.33
N ALA A 164 -8.69 -9.08 -0.32
CA ALA A 164 -8.68 -8.91 -1.78
C ALA A 164 -8.91 -10.27 -2.49
N LEU A 165 -8.22 -11.32 -2.05
CA LEU A 165 -8.46 -12.68 -2.55
C LEU A 165 -9.89 -13.15 -2.29
N THR A 166 -10.45 -12.84 -1.13
CA THR A 166 -11.84 -13.16 -0.79
C THR A 166 -12.83 -12.49 -1.74
N ASN A 167 -12.59 -11.22 -2.07
CA ASN A 167 -13.49 -10.45 -2.94
C ASN A 167 -13.52 -10.97 -4.39
N ILE A 168 -12.46 -11.66 -4.84
CA ILE A 168 -12.37 -12.27 -6.17
C ILE A 168 -12.54 -13.80 -6.16
N SER A 169 -12.72 -14.39 -4.97
CA SER A 169 -12.84 -15.85 -4.81
C SER A 169 -14.14 -16.37 -5.42
N ASP A 170 -14.06 -17.53 -6.05
CA ASP A 170 -15.19 -18.30 -6.53
C ASP A 170 -15.92 -19.08 -5.43
N GLY A 171 -15.43 -19.03 -4.20
CA GLY A 171 -15.98 -19.77 -3.06
C GLY A 171 -15.67 -21.26 -3.04
N SER A 172 -14.79 -21.74 -3.93
CA SER A 172 -14.36 -23.14 -3.94
C SER A 172 -13.43 -23.47 -2.75
N ILE A 173 -13.45 -24.72 -2.30
CA ILE A 173 -12.58 -25.17 -1.21
C ILE A 173 -11.09 -24.87 -1.46
N PRO A 174 -10.52 -25.10 -2.67
CA PRO A 174 -9.15 -24.75 -2.96
C PRO A 174 -8.86 -23.25 -2.81
N SER A 175 -9.76 -22.39 -3.32
CA SER A 175 -9.63 -20.93 -3.19
C SER A 175 -9.66 -20.49 -1.75
N ILE A 176 -10.59 -21.03 -0.95
CA ILE A 176 -10.70 -20.74 0.48
C ILE A 176 -9.44 -21.17 1.23
N ASN A 177 -8.91 -22.37 0.95
CA ASN A 177 -7.67 -22.83 1.55
C ASN A 177 -6.45 -21.98 1.19
N THR A 178 -6.43 -21.38 -0.02
CA THR A 178 -5.39 -20.42 -0.41
C THR A 178 -5.48 -19.14 0.42
N ILE A 179 -6.70 -18.61 0.64
CA ILE A 179 -6.94 -17.45 1.50
C ILE A 179 -6.48 -17.71 2.94
N LEU A 180 -6.81 -18.87 3.49
CA LEU A 180 -6.38 -19.26 4.84
C LEU A 180 -4.86 -19.31 4.97
N ARG A 181 -4.15 -19.88 3.99
CA ARG A 181 -2.67 -19.92 3.97
C ARG A 181 -2.06 -18.51 3.86
N THR A 182 -2.70 -17.63 3.13
CA THR A 182 -2.25 -16.23 3.02
C THR A 182 -2.45 -15.47 4.33
N LEU A 183 -3.55 -15.76 5.03
CA LEU A 183 -3.89 -15.07 6.29
C LEU A 183 -3.02 -15.56 7.46
N PHE A 184 -2.68 -16.85 7.50
CA PHE A 184 -1.93 -17.48 8.60
C PHE A 184 -0.62 -18.14 8.12
N PRO A 185 0.32 -17.35 7.58
CA PRO A 185 1.58 -17.90 7.11
C PRO A 185 2.38 -18.48 8.28
N ASN A 186 2.85 -19.72 8.15
CA ASN A 186 3.71 -20.40 9.14
C ASN A 186 3.09 -20.63 10.54
N ARG A 187 1.76 -20.56 10.68
CA ARG A 187 1.08 -20.78 11.98
C ARG A 187 0.70 -22.24 12.21
N GLY A 188 0.55 -23.01 11.17
CA GLY A 188 0.10 -24.40 11.23
C GLY A 188 -0.87 -24.73 10.10
N ASN A 189 -1.47 -25.91 10.19
CA ASN A 189 -2.40 -26.34 9.17
C ASN A 189 -3.80 -25.74 9.42
N CYS A 190 -4.39 -25.19 8.36
CA CYS A 190 -5.76 -24.67 8.37
C CYS A 190 -6.45 -25.01 7.05
N PHE A 191 -7.69 -25.45 7.13
CA PHE A 191 -8.47 -25.87 5.98
C PHE A 191 -9.96 -25.78 6.23
N VAL A 192 -10.72 -25.81 5.15
CA VAL A 192 -12.17 -25.84 5.18
C VAL A 192 -12.69 -27.21 4.75
N THR A 193 -13.73 -27.67 5.41
CA THR A 193 -14.46 -28.90 5.06
C THR A 193 -15.92 -28.59 4.80
N ASP A 194 -16.50 -29.26 3.80
CA ASP A 194 -17.94 -29.22 3.53
C ASP A 194 -18.67 -30.19 4.46
N GLY A 195 -19.73 -29.72 5.10
CA GLY A 195 -20.57 -30.52 5.98
C GLY A 195 -21.80 -31.13 5.30
N ASN A 196 -21.96 -31.00 3.98
CA ASN A 196 -23.06 -31.49 3.14
C ASN A 196 -24.43 -30.86 3.36
N ASN A 197 -24.83 -30.40 4.48
CA ASN A 197 -26.18 -29.89 4.78
C ASN A 197 -26.20 -28.34 4.84
N MET A 198 -25.71 -27.67 3.81
CA MET A 198 -25.55 -26.21 3.84
C MET A 198 -24.71 -25.73 5.04
N THR A 199 -23.75 -26.53 5.43
CA THR A 199 -22.81 -26.24 6.50
C THR A 199 -21.37 -26.39 6.01
N MET A 200 -20.50 -25.56 6.54
CA MET A 200 -19.06 -25.66 6.31
C MET A 200 -18.31 -25.42 7.62
N THR A 201 -17.15 -26.04 7.74
CA THR A 201 -16.33 -25.92 8.95
C THR A 201 -14.94 -25.45 8.60
N TYR A 202 -14.51 -24.36 9.21
CA TYR A 202 -13.13 -23.89 9.18
C TYR A 202 -12.38 -24.52 10.34
N THR A 203 -11.38 -25.33 10.04
CA THR A 203 -10.58 -26.04 11.04
C THR A 203 -9.19 -25.42 11.12
N PHE A 204 -8.79 -25.01 12.30
CA PHE A 204 -7.46 -24.51 12.63
C PHE A 204 -6.78 -25.51 13.57
N GLN A 205 -5.68 -26.12 13.13
CA GLN A 205 -4.88 -27.05 13.95
C GLN A 205 -3.85 -26.28 14.80
N PHE A 206 -4.23 -25.11 15.29
CA PHE A 206 -3.47 -24.28 16.20
C PHE A 206 -4.41 -23.36 16.99
N VAL A 207 -3.96 -22.91 18.13
CA VAL A 207 -4.72 -21.97 18.97
C VAL A 207 -4.71 -20.58 18.29
N LEU A 208 -5.90 -20.05 18.02
CA LEU A 208 -6.08 -18.69 17.54
C LEU A 208 -5.91 -17.72 18.70
N THR A 209 -5.07 -16.71 18.51
CA THR A 209 -5.01 -15.57 19.45
C THR A 209 -6.30 -14.76 19.40
N ALA A 210 -6.55 -13.94 20.42
CA ALA A 210 -7.76 -13.09 20.48
C ALA A 210 -7.85 -12.15 19.24
N VAL A 211 -6.71 -11.68 18.74
CA VAL A 211 -6.63 -10.83 17.54
C VAL A 211 -6.98 -11.64 16.28
N GLU A 212 -6.40 -12.82 16.12
CA GLU A 212 -6.68 -13.72 14.99
C GLU A 212 -8.15 -14.14 14.97
N LEU A 213 -8.71 -14.44 16.13
CA LEU A 213 -10.14 -14.77 16.27
C LEU A 213 -11.03 -13.58 15.84
N ALA A 214 -10.69 -12.37 16.28
CA ALA A 214 -11.39 -11.17 15.87
C ALA A 214 -11.28 -10.92 14.35
N ILE A 215 -10.13 -11.16 13.74
CA ILE A 215 -9.94 -11.10 12.28
C ILE A 215 -10.91 -12.08 11.59
N VAL A 216 -10.92 -13.31 12.00
CA VAL A 216 -11.74 -14.38 11.41
C VAL A 216 -13.24 -14.09 11.54
N GLN A 217 -13.68 -13.56 12.68
CA GLN A 217 -15.09 -13.33 12.96
C GLN A 217 -15.64 -12.02 12.42
N GLN A 218 -14.84 -10.94 12.44
CA GLN A 218 -15.37 -9.59 12.25
C GLN A 218 -15.06 -9.00 10.87
N THR A 219 -13.94 -9.35 10.26
CA THR A 219 -13.48 -8.66 9.03
C THR A 219 -14.17 -9.15 7.77
N GLY A 220 -14.93 -10.24 7.83
CA GLY A 220 -15.53 -10.86 6.66
C GLY A 220 -14.49 -11.33 5.63
N VAL A 221 -13.29 -11.70 6.11
CA VAL A 221 -12.21 -12.25 5.26
C VAL A 221 -12.48 -13.69 4.87
N LEU A 222 -13.19 -14.45 5.71
CA LEU A 222 -13.55 -15.81 5.36
C LEU A 222 -14.76 -15.83 4.43
N PRO A 223 -14.59 -16.25 3.17
CA PRO A 223 -15.68 -16.32 2.22
C PRO A 223 -16.70 -17.37 2.65
N LYS A 224 -17.95 -16.97 2.70
CA LYS A 224 -19.05 -17.86 3.04
C LYS A 224 -20.12 -17.77 1.95
N PRO A 225 -20.46 -18.89 1.28
CA PRO A 225 -21.57 -18.90 0.33
C PRO A 225 -22.89 -18.51 1.02
N VAL A 226 -23.77 -17.87 0.25
CA VAL A 226 -25.08 -17.45 0.78
C VAL A 226 -25.89 -18.68 1.20
N GLY A 227 -26.48 -18.63 2.38
CA GLY A 227 -27.27 -19.74 2.93
C GLY A 227 -26.47 -20.82 3.64
N VAL A 228 -25.13 -20.80 3.57
CA VAL A 228 -24.28 -21.78 4.25
C VAL A 228 -23.96 -21.32 5.68
N LYS A 229 -24.12 -22.19 6.65
CA LYS A 229 -23.70 -21.96 8.03
C LYS A 229 -22.22 -22.31 8.19
N ALA A 230 -21.39 -21.33 8.49
CA ALA A 230 -19.98 -21.56 8.77
C ALA A 230 -19.76 -21.76 10.29
N THR A 231 -18.96 -22.75 10.63
CA THR A 231 -18.51 -23.03 12.01
C THR A 231 -16.98 -22.96 12.04
N ILE A 232 -16.44 -22.41 13.14
CA ILE A 232 -15.01 -22.30 13.36
C ILE A 232 -14.63 -23.27 14.46
N VAL A 233 -13.66 -24.12 14.19
CA VAL A 233 -13.08 -25.07 15.14
C VAL A 233 -11.59 -24.78 15.25
N HIS A 234 -11.09 -24.59 16.45
CA HIS A 234 -9.66 -24.41 16.74
C HIS A 234 -9.27 -25.31 17.93
N GLN A 235 -8.04 -25.78 17.93
CA GLN A 235 -7.46 -26.58 19.01
C GLN A 235 -6.91 -25.69 20.11
#